data_5c3137a17b973443df324ff450a8c761
#
_entry.id   5c3137a17b973443df324ff450a8c761
#
_cell.length_a   1.000
_cell.length_b   1.000
_cell.length_c   1.000
_cell.angle_alpha   90.00
_cell.angle_beta   90.00
_cell.angle_gamma   90.00
#
_symmetry.space_group_name_H-M   'P 1'
#
loop_
_entity.id
_entity.type
_entity.pdbx_description
1 polymer ?
#
loop_
_entity_poly.entity_id
_entity_poly.type
_entity_poly.pdbx_seq_one_letter_code
_entity_poly.pdbx_strand_id
1 'polypeptide(L)'
;MAINLYDTYTKSTKPFIPKTDKRITMYVCGPTVYDFPHVGNARPAIVFDILFRLLKTIYPNVLYARNFTDIDDKIFIAASESKTSFKKITEKFIAAYREDMASLGVLEPTFEPRVTDNIEEIVALIKDLISKDFAYFANGHVLFEVSKYASYGALSKRNQEEMLAGARVEVAPYKRHPSDFVLWKPSADGVPGWDSEWGFGRPGWHIECSAMVRSIFSSGIDIHGGGMDLIFPHHENEIAQSECAFHNEKYANYWVHNGHVTIEGQKMSKSLGNIILAKDLLKSNPGEVVRYALITTHYRQPLNWTSETLSRARQSLDKIYRTLADFSSGESCRQKISQSNRVFKAICADLNTPEALSIIIKICKEIRNTKKSALRSELVEELLDGASLLGFLKEKPESWFKTSDTVASIEEGEIMKCIEERNEARKNKNFKLADQIRDRLASRNILLKDGPEGTDWEFAEK
;
A
#
# COMPACT_ATOMS: atom_id res chain seq x y z
N MET A 1 -19.09 7.92 -15.49
CA MET A 1 -19.46 6.75 -14.68
C MET A 1 -19.20 7.10 -13.23
N ALA A 2 -20.08 6.74 -12.29
CA ALA A 2 -19.87 7.02 -10.88
C ALA A 2 -18.94 5.97 -10.25
N ILE A 3 -18.01 6.42 -9.40
CA ILE A 3 -17.27 5.54 -8.49
C ILE A 3 -18.20 5.15 -7.36
N ASN A 4 -18.26 3.88 -7.02
CA ASN A 4 -18.95 3.40 -5.82
C ASN A 4 -17.89 2.95 -4.81
N LEU A 5 -18.04 3.33 -3.55
CA LEU A 5 -17.14 2.93 -2.46
C LEU A 5 -17.97 2.41 -1.29
N TYR A 6 -17.50 1.32 -0.70
CA TYR A 6 -18.05 0.87 0.57
C TYR A 6 -17.55 1.79 1.67
N ASP A 7 -18.49 2.36 2.39
CA ASP A 7 -18.21 3.23 3.53
C ASP A 7 -18.41 2.46 4.84
N THR A 8 -17.34 2.30 5.59
CA THR A 8 -17.36 1.57 6.87
C THR A 8 -18.28 2.23 7.89
N TYR A 9 -18.40 3.57 7.86
CA TYR A 9 -19.25 4.31 8.78
C TYR A 9 -20.75 3.98 8.59
N THR A 10 -21.20 3.93 7.33
CA THR A 10 -22.60 3.60 6.99
C THR A 10 -22.84 2.11 6.75
N LYS A 11 -21.77 1.29 6.67
CA LYS A 11 -21.79 -0.13 6.30
C LYS A 11 -22.52 -0.39 4.97
N SER A 12 -22.40 0.52 4.03
CA SER A 12 -23.06 0.42 2.71
C SER A 12 -22.15 0.91 1.59
N THR A 13 -22.34 0.33 0.41
CA THR A 13 -21.72 0.83 -0.83
C THR A 13 -22.57 1.97 -1.38
N LYS A 14 -21.94 3.10 -1.63
CA LYS A 14 -22.63 4.31 -2.12
C LYS A 14 -21.79 5.01 -3.19
N PRO A 15 -22.42 5.79 -4.08
CA PRO A 15 -21.71 6.63 -5.04
C PRO A 15 -20.77 7.59 -4.32
N PHE A 16 -19.54 7.72 -4.82
CA PHE A 16 -18.60 8.71 -4.32
C PHE A 16 -18.99 10.09 -4.82
N ILE A 17 -19.31 10.95 -3.89
CA ILE A 17 -19.65 12.37 -4.11
C ILE A 17 -18.64 13.18 -3.32
N PRO A 18 -17.70 13.86 -3.99
CA PRO A 18 -16.69 14.67 -3.31
C PRO A 18 -17.31 15.92 -2.71
N LYS A 19 -16.65 16.50 -1.70
CA LYS A 19 -17.03 17.81 -1.13
C LYS A 19 -17.00 18.91 -2.19
N THR A 20 -16.09 18.80 -3.14
CA THR A 20 -15.97 19.70 -4.28
C THR A 20 -15.34 18.98 -5.47
N ASP A 21 -15.88 19.20 -6.66
CA ASP A 21 -15.35 18.62 -7.91
C ASP A 21 -13.95 19.14 -8.28
N LYS A 22 -13.53 20.24 -7.67
CA LYS A 22 -12.23 20.89 -7.97
C LYS A 22 -11.06 20.23 -7.25
N ARG A 23 -11.30 19.59 -6.10
CA ARG A 23 -10.23 19.05 -5.26
C ARG A 23 -10.75 17.86 -4.44
N ILE A 24 -10.14 16.73 -4.60
CA ILE A 24 -10.38 15.53 -3.79
C ILE A 24 -9.30 15.43 -2.71
N THR A 25 -9.69 15.13 -1.49
CA THR A 25 -8.81 14.98 -0.34
C THR A 25 -8.88 13.56 0.21
N MET A 26 -7.73 12.90 0.31
CA MET A 26 -7.62 11.55 0.85
C MET A 26 -6.47 11.49 1.87
N TYR A 27 -6.76 10.96 3.05
CA TYR A 27 -5.77 10.67 4.08
C TYR A 27 -5.77 9.19 4.43
N VAL A 28 -4.59 8.60 4.54
CA VAL A 28 -4.44 7.19 4.93
C VAL A 28 -3.44 7.11 6.06
N CYS A 29 -3.83 6.48 7.18
CA CYS A 29 -2.93 6.23 8.28
C CYS A 29 -1.77 5.34 7.82
N GLY A 30 -0.56 5.86 7.96
CA GLY A 30 0.68 5.22 7.56
C GLY A 30 1.30 4.34 8.64
N PRO A 31 2.47 3.76 8.39
CA PRO A 31 3.11 2.86 9.33
C PRO A 31 3.84 3.58 10.46
N THR A 32 3.98 2.91 11.60
CA THR A 32 4.98 3.24 12.63
C THR A 32 6.34 2.70 12.16
N VAL A 33 7.34 3.58 12.08
CA VAL A 33 8.62 3.31 11.40
C VAL A 33 9.71 2.84 12.38
N TYR A 34 9.54 1.64 12.93
CA TYR A 34 10.48 1.01 13.88
C TYR A 34 11.14 -0.28 13.35
N ASP A 35 10.66 -0.79 12.21
CA ASP A 35 11.14 -2.03 11.59
C ASP A 35 10.88 -1.99 10.09
N PHE A 36 11.45 -2.95 9.32
CA PHE A 36 11.20 -3.08 7.89
C PHE A 36 9.72 -3.38 7.59
N PRO A 37 9.17 -2.86 6.49
CA PRO A 37 7.79 -3.13 6.12
C PRO A 37 7.59 -4.61 5.75
N HIS A 38 6.46 -5.14 6.18
CA HIS A 38 5.99 -6.48 5.84
C HIS A 38 4.80 -6.42 4.87
N VAL A 39 4.39 -7.55 4.32
CA VAL A 39 3.26 -7.65 3.36
C VAL A 39 1.96 -7.02 3.89
N GLY A 40 1.76 -7.02 5.21
CA GLY A 40 0.62 -6.35 5.86
C GLY A 40 0.67 -4.83 5.75
N ASN A 41 1.87 -4.21 5.68
CA ASN A 41 2.04 -2.78 5.43
C ASN A 41 1.96 -2.46 3.92
N ALA A 42 2.38 -3.39 3.07
CA ALA A 42 2.34 -3.21 1.62
C ALA A 42 0.90 -3.25 1.07
N ARG A 43 0.03 -4.08 1.65
CA ARG A 43 -1.36 -4.23 1.18
C ARG A 43 -2.15 -2.92 1.19
N PRO A 44 -2.26 -2.18 2.32
CA PRO A 44 -2.94 -0.88 2.32
C PRO A 44 -2.29 0.10 1.35
N ALA A 45 -0.96 0.17 1.28
CA ALA A 45 -0.28 1.06 0.35
C ALA A 45 -0.71 0.81 -1.11
N ILE A 46 -0.83 -0.46 -1.54
CA ILE A 46 -1.27 -0.84 -2.90
C ILE A 46 -2.77 -0.57 -3.09
N VAL A 47 -3.61 -0.88 -2.12
CA VAL A 47 -5.07 -0.64 -2.22
C VAL A 47 -5.37 0.84 -2.41
N PHE A 48 -4.75 1.70 -1.60
CA PHE A 48 -4.95 3.15 -1.70
C PHE A 48 -4.22 3.77 -2.89
N ASP A 49 -3.15 3.16 -3.40
CA ASP A 49 -2.54 3.53 -4.69
C ASP A 49 -3.52 3.29 -5.86
N ILE A 50 -4.24 2.16 -5.87
CA ILE A 50 -5.25 1.89 -6.90
C ILE A 50 -6.40 2.91 -6.80
N LEU A 51 -6.87 3.24 -5.60
CA LEU A 51 -7.87 4.28 -5.40
C LEU A 51 -7.35 5.64 -5.86
N PHE A 52 -6.11 5.98 -5.53
CA PHE A 52 -5.48 7.23 -5.96
C PHE A 52 -5.37 7.34 -7.49
N ARG A 53 -4.95 6.26 -8.18
CA ARG A 53 -4.92 6.18 -9.64
C ARG A 53 -6.32 6.36 -10.24
N LEU A 54 -7.31 5.66 -9.69
CA LEU A 54 -8.71 5.79 -10.12
C LEU A 54 -9.20 7.23 -10.00
N LEU A 55 -9.00 7.86 -8.85
CA LEU A 55 -9.41 9.25 -8.60
C LEU A 55 -8.71 10.21 -9.57
N LYS A 56 -7.38 10.07 -9.79
CA LYS A 56 -6.62 10.88 -10.75
C LYS A 56 -7.09 10.73 -12.20
N THR A 57 -7.69 9.61 -12.56
CA THR A 57 -8.26 9.41 -13.90
C THR A 57 -9.49 10.27 -14.14
N ILE A 58 -10.23 10.59 -13.09
CA ILE A 58 -11.53 11.28 -13.17
C ILE A 58 -11.42 12.74 -12.76
N TYR A 59 -10.68 13.03 -11.70
CA TYR A 59 -10.61 14.35 -11.08
C TYR A 59 -9.26 15.02 -11.38
N PRO A 60 -9.26 16.32 -11.68
CA PRO A 60 -8.07 17.06 -12.07
C PRO A 60 -7.07 17.26 -10.92
N ASN A 61 -7.55 17.32 -9.68
CA ASN A 61 -6.74 17.57 -8.51
C ASN A 61 -7.10 16.62 -7.38
N VAL A 62 -6.20 15.69 -7.07
CA VAL A 62 -6.35 14.72 -6.00
C VAL A 62 -5.17 14.88 -5.06
N LEU A 63 -5.44 15.29 -3.84
CA LEU A 63 -4.47 15.45 -2.77
C LEU A 63 -4.53 14.22 -1.86
N TYR A 64 -3.45 13.47 -1.84
CA TYR A 64 -3.30 12.26 -1.04
C TYR A 64 -2.21 12.46 0.02
N ALA A 65 -2.56 12.31 1.30
CA ALA A 65 -1.63 12.30 2.41
C ALA A 65 -1.54 10.91 3.04
N ARG A 66 -0.31 10.47 3.33
CA ARG A 66 -0.02 9.26 4.11
C ARG A 66 1.11 9.58 5.06
N ASN A 67 0.84 9.51 6.37
CA ASN A 67 1.83 9.89 7.37
C ASN A 67 2.87 8.81 7.65
N PHE A 68 3.92 9.22 8.33
CA PHE A 68 4.79 8.34 9.10
C PHE A 68 4.64 8.64 10.59
N THR A 69 4.29 7.62 11.39
CA THR A 69 4.40 7.69 12.85
C THR A 69 5.86 7.45 13.22
N ASP A 70 6.59 8.53 13.43
CA ASP A 70 8.02 8.54 13.73
C ASP A 70 8.34 8.81 15.22
N ILE A 71 7.30 8.70 16.06
CA ILE A 71 7.40 8.71 17.53
C ILE A 71 6.47 7.64 18.11
N ASP A 72 7.04 6.66 18.80
CA ASP A 72 6.32 5.55 19.44
C ASP A 72 7.27 4.84 20.41
N ASP A 73 6.75 4.22 21.44
CA ASP A 73 7.55 3.46 22.41
C ASP A 73 8.37 2.33 21.73
N LYS A 74 7.84 1.71 20.64
CA LYS A 74 8.57 0.71 19.86
C LYS A 74 9.80 1.28 19.14
N ILE A 75 9.74 2.54 18.71
CA ILE A 75 10.88 3.24 18.09
C ILE A 75 11.97 3.46 19.13
N PHE A 76 11.60 3.83 20.36
CA PHE A 76 12.56 4.05 21.44
C PHE A 76 13.23 2.75 21.87
N ILE A 77 12.47 1.65 21.96
CA ILE A 77 13.01 0.30 22.21
C ILE A 77 14.01 -0.07 21.11
N ALA A 78 13.62 0.03 19.84
CA ALA A 78 14.50 -0.28 18.71
C ALA A 78 15.78 0.58 18.68
N ALA A 79 15.68 1.86 19.05
CA ALA A 79 16.81 2.77 19.16
C ALA A 79 17.77 2.35 20.29
N SER A 80 17.22 2.00 21.44
CA SER A 80 17.98 1.51 22.61
C SER A 80 18.72 0.20 22.29
N GLU A 81 18.03 -0.79 21.73
CA GLU A 81 18.58 -2.08 21.33
C GLU A 81 19.71 -1.93 20.29
N SER A 82 19.52 -1.00 19.34
CA SER A 82 20.50 -0.71 18.28
C SER A 82 21.59 0.28 18.71
N LYS A 83 21.57 0.78 19.95
CA LYS A 83 22.49 1.79 20.49
C LYS A 83 22.64 3.01 19.57
N THR A 84 21.53 3.51 19.05
CA THR A 84 21.48 4.64 18.12
C THR A 84 20.37 5.62 18.50
N SER A 85 20.32 6.79 17.85
CA SER A 85 19.23 7.76 18.09
C SER A 85 17.93 7.31 17.43
N PHE A 86 16.78 7.66 18.01
CA PHE A 86 15.49 7.37 17.44
C PHE A 86 15.33 7.98 16.03
N LYS A 87 15.90 9.16 15.77
CA LYS A 87 15.93 9.81 14.45
C LYS A 87 16.63 8.95 13.39
N LYS A 88 17.76 8.32 13.72
CA LYS A 88 18.45 7.40 12.80
C LYS A 88 17.62 6.15 12.51
N ILE A 89 16.90 5.63 13.51
CA ILE A 89 15.97 4.51 13.32
C ILE A 89 14.85 4.90 12.37
N THR A 90 14.17 6.01 12.63
CA THR A 90 13.03 6.44 11.81
C THR A 90 13.44 6.76 10.38
N GLU A 91 14.54 7.48 10.16
CA GLU A 91 15.07 7.77 8.81
C GLU A 91 15.40 6.49 8.04
N LYS A 92 16.04 5.52 8.69
CA LYS A 92 16.35 4.21 8.08
C LYS A 92 15.09 3.50 7.61
N PHE A 93 14.07 3.42 8.45
CA PHE A 93 12.87 2.65 8.11
C PHE A 93 11.88 3.42 7.22
N ILE A 94 11.88 4.75 7.25
CA ILE A 94 11.20 5.58 6.24
C ILE A 94 11.82 5.35 4.85
N ALA A 95 13.15 5.39 4.75
CA ALA A 95 13.84 5.12 3.50
C ALA A 95 13.54 3.72 2.97
N ALA A 96 13.63 2.69 3.81
CA ALA A 96 13.31 1.31 3.45
C ALA A 96 11.83 1.15 3.02
N TYR A 97 10.90 1.82 3.71
CA TYR A 97 9.48 1.80 3.32
C TYR A 97 9.27 2.42 1.93
N ARG A 98 9.88 3.58 1.67
CA ARG A 98 9.76 4.25 0.35
C ARG A 98 10.34 3.39 -0.77
N GLU A 99 11.52 2.79 -0.55
CA GLU A 99 12.16 1.89 -1.51
C GLU A 99 11.31 0.67 -1.83
N ASP A 100 10.80 -0.02 -0.80
CA ASP A 100 9.93 -1.19 -0.98
C ASP A 100 8.62 -0.80 -1.71
N MET A 101 7.97 0.32 -1.33
CA MET A 101 6.73 0.77 -1.97
C MET A 101 6.96 1.23 -3.42
N ALA A 102 8.07 1.88 -3.72
CA ALA A 102 8.45 2.23 -5.10
C ALA A 102 8.67 0.98 -5.95
N SER A 103 9.37 -0.03 -5.41
CA SER A 103 9.59 -1.32 -6.06
C SER A 103 8.28 -2.07 -6.35
N LEU A 104 7.28 -1.95 -5.45
CA LEU A 104 5.92 -2.45 -5.66
C LEU A 104 5.09 -1.59 -6.63
N GLY A 105 5.66 -0.51 -7.14
CA GLY A 105 4.99 0.39 -8.08
C GLY A 105 3.91 1.26 -7.46
N VAL A 106 3.95 1.49 -6.16
CA VAL A 106 3.08 2.44 -5.47
C VAL A 106 3.50 3.85 -5.82
N LEU A 107 2.55 4.71 -6.18
CA LEU A 107 2.80 6.13 -6.42
C LEU A 107 3.10 6.84 -5.09
N GLU A 108 3.97 7.83 -5.17
CA GLU A 108 4.21 8.71 -4.03
C GLU A 108 2.93 9.49 -3.71
N PRO A 109 2.55 9.59 -2.42
CA PRO A 109 1.46 10.47 -2.01
C PRO A 109 1.85 11.94 -2.21
N THR A 110 0.85 12.84 -2.24
CA THR A 110 1.10 14.28 -2.35
C THR A 110 1.81 14.82 -1.11
N PHE A 111 1.50 14.25 0.05
CA PHE A 111 2.08 14.64 1.35
C PHE A 111 2.44 13.38 2.16
N GLU A 112 3.61 13.42 2.78
CA GLU A 112 4.06 12.42 3.75
C GLU A 112 4.42 13.09 5.07
N PRO A 113 3.41 13.58 5.84
CA PRO A 113 3.69 14.27 7.11
C PRO A 113 4.26 13.32 8.14
N ARG A 114 5.11 13.84 9.02
CA ARG A 114 5.67 13.15 10.19
C ARG A 114 5.09 13.73 11.45
N VAL A 115 4.92 12.89 12.46
CA VAL A 115 4.42 13.35 13.76
C VAL A 115 5.36 14.38 14.38
N THR A 116 6.68 14.15 14.32
CA THR A 116 7.69 15.04 14.88
C THR A 116 7.73 16.44 14.25
N ASP A 117 7.25 16.57 13.00
CA ASP A 117 7.15 17.85 12.29
C ASP A 117 5.83 18.60 12.58
N ASN A 118 4.90 18.00 13.34
CA ASN A 118 3.56 18.53 13.58
C ASN A 118 3.21 18.65 15.09
N ILE A 119 4.22 18.79 15.95
CA ILE A 119 4.00 18.86 17.41
C ILE A 119 3.23 20.12 17.80
N GLU A 120 3.48 21.25 17.18
CA GLU A 120 2.78 22.51 17.46
C GLU A 120 1.29 22.40 17.14
N GLU A 121 0.95 21.77 15.99
CA GLU A 121 -0.43 21.51 15.58
C GLU A 121 -1.13 20.54 16.53
N ILE A 122 -0.41 19.53 17.02
CA ILE A 122 -0.94 18.59 18.02
C ILE A 122 -1.25 19.31 19.31
N VAL A 123 -0.32 20.12 19.82
CA VAL A 123 -0.53 20.92 21.04
C VAL A 123 -1.70 21.90 20.87
N ALA A 124 -1.78 22.57 19.71
CA ALA A 124 -2.91 23.47 19.41
C ALA A 124 -4.25 22.74 19.40
N LEU A 125 -4.32 21.55 18.80
CA LEU A 125 -5.54 20.73 18.76
C LEU A 125 -5.95 20.27 20.17
N ILE A 126 -5.01 19.88 21.00
CA ILE A 126 -5.26 19.49 22.39
C ILE A 126 -5.80 20.69 23.20
N LYS A 127 -5.24 21.89 23.02
CA LYS A 127 -5.75 23.13 23.66
C LYS A 127 -7.19 23.42 23.26
N ASP A 128 -7.52 23.28 21.97
CA ASP A 128 -8.88 23.44 21.47
C ASP A 128 -9.85 22.46 22.16
N LEU A 129 -9.45 21.18 22.31
CA LEU A 129 -10.26 20.17 22.99
C LEU A 129 -10.47 20.48 24.48
N ILE A 130 -9.43 20.95 25.16
CA ILE A 130 -9.52 21.37 26.58
C ILE A 130 -10.43 22.58 26.70
N SER A 131 -10.25 23.60 25.86
CA SER A 131 -11.07 24.83 25.89
C SER A 131 -12.56 24.59 25.68
N LYS A 132 -12.89 23.52 24.94
CA LYS A 132 -14.26 23.07 24.65
C LYS A 132 -14.76 22.00 25.62
N ASP A 133 -14.01 21.73 26.69
CA ASP A 133 -14.35 20.77 27.75
C ASP A 133 -14.47 19.32 27.30
N PHE A 134 -13.83 18.92 26.15
CA PHE A 134 -13.75 17.54 25.72
C PHE A 134 -12.49 16.81 26.21
N ALA A 135 -11.53 17.54 26.76
CA ALA A 135 -10.32 16.96 27.31
C ALA A 135 -10.00 17.54 28.69
N TYR A 136 -9.27 16.80 29.49
CA TYR A 136 -8.88 17.20 30.86
C TYR A 136 -7.45 16.80 31.17
N PHE A 137 -6.84 17.56 32.09
CA PHE A 137 -5.49 17.28 32.62
C PHE A 137 -5.59 16.48 33.92
N ALA A 138 -4.79 15.41 34.03
CA ALA A 138 -4.69 14.58 35.23
C ALA A 138 -3.31 13.92 35.33
N ASN A 139 -2.60 14.12 36.44
CA ASN A 139 -1.32 13.51 36.77
C ASN A 139 -0.30 13.56 35.60
N GLY A 140 -0.09 14.75 35.02
CA GLY A 140 0.84 14.95 33.93
C GLY A 140 0.34 14.49 32.53
N HIS A 141 -0.86 13.91 32.46
CA HIS A 141 -1.47 13.46 31.21
C HIS A 141 -2.61 14.39 30.80
N VAL A 142 -2.80 14.56 29.48
CA VAL A 142 -4.05 15.11 28.94
C VAL A 142 -4.83 13.98 28.31
N LEU A 143 -6.11 13.87 28.67
CA LEU A 143 -6.99 12.78 28.22
C LEU A 143 -8.22 13.36 27.54
N PHE A 144 -8.70 12.67 26.52
CA PHE A 144 -10.02 12.90 25.93
C PHE A 144 -11.08 12.23 26.79
N GLU A 145 -12.15 12.97 27.14
CA GLU A 145 -13.27 12.48 27.93
C GLU A 145 -14.36 11.90 27.02
N VAL A 146 -14.31 10.57 26.82
CA VAL A 146 -15.16 9.87 25.85
C VAL A 146 -16.67 10.08 26.14
N SER A 147 -17.05 10.16 27.42
CA SER A 147 -18.46 10.34 27.83
C SER A 147 -19.09 11.65 27.32
N LYS A 148 -18.29 12.63 26.93
CA LYS A 148 -18.76 13.91 26.39
C LYS A 148 -19.05 13.89 24.88
N TYR A 149 -18.62 12.85 24.17
CA TYR A 149 -18.92 12.69 22.75
C TYR A 149 -19.99 11.62 22.53
N ALA A 150 -21.23 12.04 22.39
CA ALA A 150 -22.40 11.15 22.32
C ALA A 150 -22.38 10.15 21.14
N SER A 151 -21.66 10.49 20.06
CA SER A 151 -21.55 9.64 18.87
C SER A 151 -20.39 8.65 18.92
N TYR A 152 -19.66 8.52 20.06
CA TYR A 152 -18.57 7.59 20.18
C TYR A 152 -19.02 6.14 19.97
N GLY A 153 -18.32 5.41 19.11
CA GLY A 153 -18.68 4.05 18.68
C GLY A 153 -19.47 4.02 17.35
N ALA A 154 -19.74 5.18 16.74
CA ALA A 154 -20.53 5.24 15.51
C ALA A 154 -19.82 4.63 14.29
N LEU A 155 -18.50 4.64 14.22
CA LEU A 155 -17.72 3.98 13.16
C LEU A 155 -17.63 2.48 13.39
N SER A 156 -17.18 2.07 14.57
CA SER A 156 -16.91 0.67 14.91
C SER A 156 -18.19 -0.16 15.10
N LYS A 157 -19.31 0.50 15.42
CA LYS A 157 -20.60 -0.15 15.79
C LYS A 157 -20.47 -1.08 16.99
N ARG A 158 -19.49 -0.85 17.86
CA ARG A 158 -19.30 -1.60 19.11
C ARG A 158 -20.11 -0.99 20.23
N ASN A 159 -20.62 -1.81 21.11
CA ASN A 159 -21.18 -1.37 22.38
C ASN A 159 -20.06 -1.04 23.39
N GLN A 160 -20.41 -0.39 24.52
CA GLN A 160 -19.42 0.04 25.51
C GLN A 160 -18.61 -1.13 26.10
N GLU A 161 -19.24 -2.28 26.34
CA GLU A 161 -18.55 -3.48 26.88
C GLU A 161 -17.52 -4.02 25.88
N GLU A 162 -17.88 -4.12 24.60
CA GLU A 162 -16.98 -4.54 23.53
C GLU A 162 -15.83 -3.55 23.31
N MET A 163 -16.09 -2.26 23.51
CA MET A 163 -15.07 -1.21 23.44
C MET A 163 -14.04 -1.33 24.57
N LEU A 164 -14.49 -1.56 25.81
CA LEU A 164 -13.62 -1.78 26.97
C LEU A 164 -12.79 -3.06 26.81
N ALA A 165 -13.39 -4.16 26.38
CA ALA A 165 -12.70 -5.42 26.13
C ALA A 165 -11.67 -5.29 24.97
N GLY A 166 -12.00 -4.53 23.92
CA GLY A 166 -11.15 -4.37 22.72
C GLY A 166 -10.00 -3.39 22.89
N ALA A 167 -10.10 -2.47 23.84
CA ALA A 167 -9.15 -1.38 23.99
C ALA A 167 -7.82 -1.77 24.66
N ARG A 168 -7.66 -3.00 25.19
CA ARG A 168 -6.48 -3.42 26.01
C ARG A 168 -6.10 -2.36 27.06
N VAL A 169 -7.10 -1.76 27.70
CA VAL A 169 -6.91 -0.60 28.55
C VAL A 169 -6.48 -1.08 29.93
N GLU A 170 -5.22 -0.82 30.31
CA GLU A 170 -4.89 -0.67 31.71
C GLU A 170 -5.75 0.45 32.30
N VAL A 171 -6.49 0.15 33.36
CA VAL A 171 -7.23 1.15 34.12
C VAL A 171 -6.20 1.98 34.88
N ALA A 172 -5.71 3.03 34.24
CA ALA A 172 -4.74 3.91 34.86
C ALA A 172 -5.46 4.85 35.86
N PRO A 173 -4.89 5.06 37.05
CA PRO A 173 -5.56 5.79 38.14
C PRO A 173 -5.82 7.29 37.82
N TYR A 174 -5.23 7.81 36.75
CA TYR A 174 -5.44 9.18 36.31
C TYR A 174 -6.64 9.33 35.35
N LYS A 175 -7.28 8.24 34.92
CA LYS A 175 -8.46 8.28 34.04
C LYS A 175 -9.73 8.45 34.86
N ARG A 176 -10.63 9.35 34.41
CA ARG A 176 -11.99 9.48 34.95
C ARG A 176 -12.87 8.28 34.59
N HIS A 177 -12.69 7.77 33.35
CA HIS A 177 -13.39 6.60 32.85
C HIS A 177 -12.42 5.70 32.08
N PRO A 178 -12.57 4.35 32.13
CA PRO A 178 -11.64 3.43 31.44
C PRO A 178 -11.53 3.66 29.92
N SER A 179 -12.59 4.13 29.26
CA SER A 179 -12.59 4.42 27.83
C SER A 179 -11.86 5.70 27.44
N ASP A 180 -11.54 6.58 28.41
CA ASP A 180 -10.81 7.82 28.12
C ASP A 180 -9.42 7.48 27.57
N PHE A 181 -8.96 8.25 26.60
CA PHE A 181 -7.69 7.96 25.95
C PHE A 181 -6.73 9.15 25.98
N VAL A 182 -5.45 8.81 25.92
CA VAL A 182 -4.37 9.77 26.10
C VAL A 182 -4.21 10.63 24.85
N LEU A 183 -4.17 11.95 25.02
CA LEU A 183 -3.82 12.95 24.01
C LEU A 183 -2.37 13.43 24.15
N TRP A 184 -1.89 13.57 25.42
CA TRP A 184 -0.52 13.93 25.79
C TRP A 184 -0.09 13.12 27.01
N LYS A 185 1.14 12.63 27.00
CA LYS A 185 1.71 11.89 28.14
C LYS A 185 3.11 12.39 28.48
N PRO A 186 3.51 12.39 29.78
CA PRO A 186 4.84 12.80 30.18
C PRO A 186 5.90 11.89 29.56
N SER A 187 7.04 12.46 29.22
CA SER A 187 8.24 11.71 28.83
C SER A 187 9.17 11.58 30.04
N ALA A 188 9.62 10.35 30.30
CA ALA A 188 10.62 10.08 31.32
C ALA A 188 12.00 10.63 30.92
N ASP A 189 12.92 10.71 31.86
CA ASP A 189 14.29 11.13 31.60
C ASP A 189 14.93 10.24 30.51
N GLY A 190 15.54 10.87 29.52
CA GLY A 190 16.14 10.20 28.37
C GLY A 190 15.18 9.74 27.28
N VAL A 191 13.87 9.88 27.47
CA VAL A 191 12.87 9.63 26.46
C VAL A 191 12.58 10.91 25.69
N PRO A 192 12.52 10.88 24.34
CA PRO A 192 12.17 12.03 23.54
C PRO A 192 10.82 12.66 23.95
N GLY A 193 10.77 13.98 23.92
CA GLY A 193 9.58 14.75 24.26
C GLY A 193 9.75 16.21 23.86
N TRP A 194 8.70 16.97 24.05
CA TRP A 194 8.61 18.40 23.76
C TRP A 194 7.98 19.15 24.92
N ASP A 195 8.35 20.41 25.06
CA ASP A 195 7.75 21.29 26.06
C ASP A 195 6.29 21.60 25.67
N SER A 196 5.43 21.60 26.69
CA SER A 196 4.03 21.96 26.56
C SER A 196 3.53 22.62 27.85
N GLU A 197 2.31 23.17 27.81
CA GLU A 197 1.67 23.73 29.03
C GLU A 197 1.41 22.66 30.12
N TRP A 198 1.42 21.38 29.71
CA TRP A 198 1.19 20.23 30.59
C TRP A 198 2.51 19.60 31.11
N GLY A 199 3.63 20.21 30.75
CA GLY A 199 4.98 19.72 31.03
C GLY A 199 5.64 19.05 29.85
N PHE A 200 6.91 18.62 30.06
CA PHE A 200 7.69 17.89 29.04
C PHE A 200 7.08 16.52 28.77
N GLY A 201 6.74 16.26 27.50
CA GLY A 201 6.02 15.04 27.14
C GLY A 201 5.93 14.79 25.65
N ARG A 202 5.05 13.88 25.28
CA ARG A 202 4.83 13.47 23.90
C ARG A 202 3.35 13.19 23.61
N PRO A 203 2.91 13.25 22.33
CA PRO A 203 1.53 12.97 21.97
C PRO A 203 1.12 11.52 22.25
N GLY A 204 -0.16 11.33 22.48
CA GLY A 204 -0.81 10.02 22.33
C GLY A 204 -0.97 9.67 20.85
N TRP A 205 -0.99 8.38 20.53
CA TRP A 205 -1.04 7.89 19.15
C TRP A 205 -2.23 8.40 18.33
N HIS A 206 -3.37 8.62 18.94
CA HIS A 206 -4.60 8.93 18.21
C HIS A 206 -4.70 10.40 17.77
N ILE A 207 -4.07 11.34 18.50
CA ILE A 207 -4.14 12.78 18.19
C ILE A 207 -3.30 13.15 16.95
N GLU A 208 -2.31 12.34 16.63
CA GLU A 208 -1.33 12.59 15.58
C GLU A 208 -2.00 12.82 14.22
N CYS A 209 -2.80 11.84 13.77
CA CYS A 209 -3.46 11.90 12.46
C CYS A 209 -4.49 13.01 12.39
N SER A 210 -5.27 13.25 13.45
CA SER A 210 -6.23 14.35 13.53
C SER A 210 -5.54 15.71 13.33
N ALA A 211 -4.40 15.92 13.97
CA ALA A 211 -3.63 17.16 13.85
C ALA A 211 -3.00 17.33 12.46
N MET A 212 -2.42 16.25 11.89
CA MET A 212 -1.84 16.29 10.55
C MET A 212 -2.89 16.50 9.45
N VAL A 213 -4.09 15.91 9.57
CA VAL A 213 -5.21 16.18 8.66
C VAL A 213 -5.63 17.65 8.74
N ARG A 214 -5.72 18.20 9.95
CA ARG A 214 -6.03 19.62 10.16
C ARG A 214 -4.99 20.53 9.52
N SER A 215 -3.71 20.24 9.74
CA SER A 215 -2.59 21.03 9.20
C SER A 215 -2.58 21.05 7.67
N ILE A 216 -2.81 19.92 7.03
CA ILE A 216 -2.74 19.78 5.56
C ILE A 216 -4.00 20.27 4.86
N PHE A 217 -5.18 19.92 5.38
CA PHE A 217 -6.47 20.12 4.68
C PHE A 217 -7.33 21.21 5.27
N SER A 218 -7.02 21.71 6.48
CA SER A 218 -7.71 22.78 7.21
C SER A 218 -9.18 22.48 7.58
N SER A 219 -9.77 21.39 7.09
CA SER A 219 -11.16 20.97 7.30
C SER A 219 -11.29 19.46 7.17
N GLY A 220 -12.50 18.92 7.36
CA GLY A 220 -12.76 17.50 7.08
C GLY A 220 -12.47 17.11 5.62
N ILE A 221 -12.17 15.85 5.41
CA ILE A 221 -11.67 15.27 4.14
C ILE A 221 -12.75 14.46 3.41
N ASP A 222 -12.51 14.14 2.14
CA ASP A 222 -13.41 13.28 1.38
C ASP A 222 -13.27 11.81 1.81
N ILE A 223 -12.04 11.28 1.86
CA ILE A 223 -11.77 9.88 2.14
C ILE A 223 -10.74 9.76 3.25
N HIS A 224 -11.07 8.97 4.28
CA HIS A 224 -10.11 8.50 5.28
C HIS A 224 -9.95 6.98 5.17
N GLY A 225 -8.71 6.50 5.19
CA GLY A 225 -8.41 5.10 4.96
C GLY A 225 -7.35 4.49 5.87
N GLY A 226 -7.34 3.14 5.90
CA GLY A 226 -6.35 2.37 6.64
C GLY A 226 -6.69 0.89 6.71
N GLY A 227 -5.96 0.12 7.52
CA GLY A 227 -6.28 -1.26 7.84
C GLY A 227 -7.56 -1.35 8.70
N MET A 228 -8.29 -2.47 8.58
CA MET A 228 -9.50 -2.66 9.39
C MET A 228 -9.22 -2.78 10.90
N ASP A 229 -7.99 -3.04 11.28
CA ASP A 229 -7.52 -3.01 12.67
C ASP A 229 -7.46 -1.60 13.26
N LEU A 230 -7.41 -0.57 12.41
CA LEU A 230 -7.44 0.83 12.81
C LEU A 230 -8.86 1.37 13.07
N ILE A 231 -9.91 0.67 12.63
CA ILE A 231 -11.31 1.10 12.85
C ILE A 231 -11.52 1.43 14.32
N PHE A 232 -11.06 0.54 15.21
CA PHE A 232 -11.13 0.73 16.65
C PHE A 232 -9.83 0.27 17.33
N PRO A 233 -9.25 1.09 18.21
CA PRO A 233 -9.78 2.38 18.68
C PRO A 233 -9.34 3.59 17.84
N HIS A 234 -8.37 3.45 16.91
CA HIS A 234 -7.63 4.59 16.32
C HIS A 234 -8.54 5.56 15.56
N HIS A 235 -9.23 5.12 14.52
CA HIS A 235 -10.10 5.98 13.70
C HIS A 235 -11.35 6.46 14.45
N GLU A 236 -11.88 5.64 15.39
CA GLU A 236 -12.96 6.09 16.26
C GLU A 236 -12.52 7.28 17.12
N ASN A 237 -11.29 7.23 17.66
CA ASN A 237 -10.73 8.31 18.46
C ASN A 237 -10.39 9.53 17.61
N GLU A 238 -9.95 9.36 16.36
CA GLU A 238 -9.75 10.47 15.43
C GLU A 238 -11.03 11.22 15.12
N ILE A 239 -12.16 10.51 14.91
CA ILE A 239 -13.48 11.12 14.73
C ILE A 239 -13.83 11.97 15.95
N ALA A 240 -13.73 11.38 17.14
CA ALA A 240 -14.09 12.09 18.37
C ALA A 240 -13.25 13.36 18.55
N GLN A 241 -11.94 13.28 18.37
CA GLN A 241 -11.03 14.42 18.46
C GLN A 241 -11.39 15.52 17.45
N SER A 242 -11.53 15.13 16.19
CA SER A 242 -11.69 16.08 15.09
C SER A 242 -13.07 16.74 15.11
N GLU A 243 -14.15 15.98 15.28
CA GLU A 243 -15.51 16.52 15.29
C GLU A 243 -15.77 17.42 16.51
N CYS A 244 -15.22 17.06 17.69
CA CYS A 244 -15.29 17.90 18.87
C CYS A 244 -14.48 19.20 18.73
N ALA A 245 -13.31 19.13 18.08
CA ALA A 245 -12.48 20.31 17.85
C ALA A 245 -13.07 21.26 16.79
N PHE A 246 -13.77 20.75 15.77
CA PHE A 246 -14.26 21.51 14.61
C PHE A 246 -15.78 21.76 14.60
N HIS A 247 -16.39 21.96 15.74
CA HIS A 247 -17.82 22.31 15.86
C HIS A 247 -18.77 21.31 15.20
N ASN A 248 -18.51 20.01 15.35
CA ASN A 248 -19.27 18.91 14.78
C ASN A 248 -19.26 18.85 13.23
N GLU A 249 -18.31 19.48 12.56
CA GLU A 249 -18.08 19.21 11.16
C GLU A 249 -17.63 17.77 10.97
N LYS A 250 -18.21 17.09 9.99
CA LYS A 250 -17.87 15.71 9.68
C LYS A 250 -16.41 15.58 9.30
N TYR A 251 -15.66 14.74 10.02
CA TYR A 251 -14.22 14.57 9.83
C TYR A 251 -13.89 13.95 8.47
N ALA A 252 -14.57 12.87 8.07
CA ALA A 252 -14.42 12.28 6.74
C ALA A 252 -15.77 11.84 6.17
N ASN A 253 -15.96 12.01 4.83
CA ASN A 253 -17.19 11.61 4.16
C ASN A 253 -17.27 10.12 3.90
N TYR A 254 -16.12 9.49 3.62
CA TYR A 254 -15.98 8.06 3.35
C TYR A 254 -14.85 7.46 4.19
N TRP A 255 -15.17 6.34 4.85
CA TRP A 255 -14.24 5.55 5.62
C TRP A 255 -13.96 4.24 4.88
N VAL A 256 -12.74 4.09 4.37
CA VAL A 256 -12.34 2.95 3.54
C VAL A 256 -11.30 2.12 4.29
N HIS A 257 -11.62 0.83 4.54
CA HIS A 257 -10.73 -0.06 5.29
C HIS A 257 -10.42 -1.32 4.51
N ASN A 258 -9.12 -1.67 4.44
CA ASN A 258 -8.70 -2.93 3.85
C ASN A 258 -8.55 -4.04 4.90
N GLY A 259 -8.86 -5.27 4.49
CA GLY A 259 -8.66 -6.46 5.29
C GLY A 259 -7.17 -6.74 5.55
N HIS A 260 -6.89 -7.45 6.62
CA HIS A 260 -5.54 -7.86 6.99
C HIS A 260 -4.99 -8.99 6.10
N VAL A 261 -3.68 -9.25 6.23
CA VAL A 261 -3.01 -10.40 5.60
C VAL A 261 -2.80 -11.48 6.66
N THR A 262 -3.21 -12.71 6.34
CA THR A 262 -2.87 -13.92 7.10
C THR A 262 -1.82 -14.73 6.35
N ILE A 263 -1.01 -15.49 7.04
CA ILE A 263 0.00 -16.37 6.47
C ILE A 263 -0.42 -17.81 6.77
N GLU A 264 -0.65 -18.60 5.72
CA GLU A 264 -1.14 -19.99 5.85
C GLU A 264 -2.33 -20.11 6.81
N GLY A 265 -3.29 -19.17 6.69
CA GLY A 265 -4.49 -19.11 7.52
C GLY A 265 -4.31 -18.54 8.93
N GLN A 266 -3.08 -18.23 9.34
CA GLN A 266 -2.77 -17.72 10.68
C GLN A 266 -2.50 -16.21 10.65
N LYS A 267 -2.82 -15.52 11.74
CA LYS A 267 -2.48 -14.10 11.90
C LYS A 267 -0.97 -13.94 11.93
N MET A 268 -0.47 -12.97 11.15
CA MET A 268 0.95 -12.61 11.14
C MET A 268 1.36 -12.01 12.49
N SER A 269 2.41 -12.55 13.11
CA SER A 269 2.94 -12.04 14.39
C SER A 269 4.42 -12.36 14.57
N LYS A 270 5.13 -11.51 15.34
CA LYS A 270 6.54 -11.74 15.69
C LYS A 270 6.72 -13.02 16.53
N SER A 271 5.77 -13.33 17.42
CA SER A 271 5.83 -14.49 18.27
C SER A 271 5.71 -15.82 17.51
N LEU A 272 5.00 -15.83 16.38
CA LEU A 272 4.90 -17.01 15.51
C LEU A 272 6.03 -17.09 14.49
N GLY A 273 6.87 -16.05 14.36
CA GLY A 273 7.98 -16.02 13.39
C GLY A 273 7.52 -16.05 11.92
N ASN A 274 6.23 -15.77 11.64
CA ASN A 274 5.64 -15.86 10.32
C ASN A 274 5.51 -14.50 9.62
N ILE A 275 6.34 -13.52 9.99
CA ILE A 275 6.37 -12.21 9.34
C ILE A 275 7.11 -12.32 8.02
N ILE A 276 6.46 -11.89 6.94
CA ILE A 276 7.05 -11.82 5.61
C ILE A 276 7.37 -10.37 5.28
N LEU A 277 8.66 -10.05 5.18
CA LEU A 277 9.12 -8.70 4.84
C LEU A 277 9.00 -8.45 3.34
N ALA A 278 8.55 -7.24 2.96
CA ALA A 278 8.42 -6.86 1.56
C ALA A 278 9.77 -6.91 0.83
N LYS A 279 10.83 -6.39 1.43
CA LYS A 279 12.20 -6.42 0.88
C LYS A 279 12.71 -7.84 0.57
N ASP A 280 12.30 -8.86 1.36
CA ASP A 280 12.78 -10.22 1.13
C ASP A 280 12.06 -10.88 -0.04
N LEU A 281 10.78 -10.56 -0.24
CA LEU A 281 10.05 -10.98 -1.45
C LEU A 281 10.62 -10.31 -2.72
N LEU A 282 10.98 -9.03 -2.62
CA LEU A 282 11.50 -8.24 -3.73
C LEU A 282 12.90 -8.66 -4.19
N LYS A 283 13.67 -9.38 -3.35
CA LYS A 283 14.95 -9.97 -3.76
C LYS A 283 14.82 -11.09 -4.81
N SER A 284 13.71 -11.81 -4.77
CA SER A 284 13.48 -12.99 -5.61
C SER A 284 12.29 -12.88 -6.54
N ASN A 285 11.51 -11.80 -6.45
CA ASN A 285 10.33 -11.59 -7.28
C ASN A 285 10.27 -10.15 -7.79
N PRO A 286 9.89 -9.94 -9.06
CA PRO A 286 9.54 -8.62 -9.55
C PRO A 286 8.42 -8.00 -8.70
N GLY A 287 8.50 -6.68 -8.48
CA GLY A 287 7.51 -5.97 -7.66
C GLY A 287 6.07 -6.13 -8.15
N GLU A 288 5.87 -6.23 -9.47
CA GLU A 288 4.54 -6.48 -10.05
C GLU A 288 3.96 -7.83 -9.65
N VAL A 289 4.78 -8.88 -9.45
CA VAL A 289 4.33 -10.19 -8.96
C VAL A 289 3.80 -10.09 -7.55
N VAL A 290 4.55 -9.43 -6.66
CA VAL A 290 4.15 -9.21 -5.27
C VAL A 290 2.89 -8.33 -5.22
N ARG A 291 2.83 -7.27 -6.03
CA ARG A 291 1.67 -6.41 -6.16
C ARG A 291 0.43 -7.18 -6.64
N TYR A 292 0.56 -8.00 -7.69
CA TYR A 292 -0.53 -8.84 -8.20
C TYR A 292 -1.06 -9.77 -7.10
N ALA A 293 -0.16 -10.44 -6.39
CA ALA A 293 -0.51 -11.33 -5.29
C ALA A 293 -1.35 -10.65 -4.21
N LEU A 294 -1.00 -9.40 -3.84
CA LEU A 294 -1.67 -8.63 -2.78
C LEU A 294 -3.07 -8.13 -3.15
N ILE A 295 -3.45 -8.15 -4.44
CA ILE A 295 -4.76 -7.69 -4.91
C ILE A 295 -5.62 -8.80 -5.52
N THR A 296 -5.24 -10.06 -5.36
CA THR A 296 -6.02 -11.23 -5.83
C THR A 296 -7.34 -11.41 -5.10
N THR A 297 -7.43 -10.87 -3.89
CA THR A 297 -8.64 -10.89 -3.06
C THR A 297 -9.19 -9.46 -2.93
N HIS A 298 -10.51 -9.31 -2.91
CA HIS A 298 -11.16 -8.02 -2.71
C HIS A 298 -10.58 -7.31 -1.48
N TYR A 299 -10.32 -6.01 -1.59
CA TYR A 299 -9.56 -5.27 -0.55
C TYR A 299 -10.18 -5.39 0.85
N ARG A 300 -11.50 -5.47 0.97
CA ARG A 300 -12.21 -5.60 2.25
C ARG A 300 -12.09 -6.99 2.89
N GLN A 301 -11.75 -8.00 2.12
CA GLN A 301 -11.61 -9.37 2.63
C GLN A 301 -10.20 -9.62 3.16
N PRO A 302 -10.02 -10.47 4.18
CA PRO A 302 -8.70 -10.96 4.54
C PRO A 302 -8.03 -11.66 3.36
N LEU A 303 -6.75 -11.40 3.18
CA LEU A 303 -5.92 -12.08 2.17
C LEU A 303 -5.12 -13.19 2.86
N ASN A 304 -5.34 -14.43 2.47
CA ASN A 304 -4.49 -15.52 2.91
C ASN A 304 -3.28 -15.67 1.98
N TRP A 305 -2.12 -15.31 2.48
CA TRP A 305 -0.86 -15.46 1.77
C TRP A 305 -0.34 -16.88 1.90
N THR A 306 -0.10 -17.54 0.79
CA THR A 306 0.47 -18.89 0.70
C THR A 306 1.66 -18.92 -0.26
N SER A 307 2.45 -19.96 -0.24
CA SER A 307 3.55 -20.17 -1.17
C SER A 307 3.08 -20.17 -2.64
N GLU A 308 1.87 -20.67 -2.92
CA GLU A 308 1.28 -20.68 -4.26
C GLU A 308 0.86 -19.29 -4.75
N THR A 309 0.63 -18.34 -3.84
CA THR A 309 0.10 -17.01 -4.19
C THR A 309 1.03 -16.28 -5.17
N LEU A 310 2.34 -16.30 -4.92
CA LEU A 310 3.34 -15.69 -5.81
C LEU A 310 3.45 -16.44 -7.14
N SER A 311 3.50 -17.77 -7.11
CA SER A 311 3.63 -18.58 -8.33
C SER A 311 2.45 -18.34 -9.29
N ARG A 312 1.21 -18.32 -8.77
CA ARG A 312 0.00 -18.01 -9.56
C ARG A 312 0.02 -16.57 -10.09
N ALA A 313 0.47 -15.61 -9.29
CA ALA A 313 0.62 -14.23 -9.72
C ALA A 313 1.63 -14.11 -10.87
N ARG A 314 2.79 -14.76 -10.75
CA ARG A 314 3.81 -14.80 -11.81
C ARG A 314 3.27 -15.39 -13.11
N GLN A 315 2.67 -16.58 -13.06
CA GLN A 315 2.08 -17.23 -14.24
C GLN A 315 1.02 -16.36 -14.94
N SER A 316 0.25 -15.59 -14.17
CA SER A 316 -0.75 -14.67 -14.72
C SER A 316 -0.09 -13.51 -15.45
N LEU A 317 0.93 -12.89 -14.85
CA LEU A 317 1.68 -11.80 -15.47
C LEU A 317 2.46 -12.28 -16.70
N ASP A 318 3.07 -13.45 -16.66
CA ASP A 318 3.75 -14.04 -17.82
C ASP A 318 2.80 -14.20 -19.02
N LYS A 319 1.55 -14.64 -18.80
CA LYS A 319 0.53 -14.71 -19.87
C LYS A 319 0.18 -13.34 -20.44
N ILE A 320 0.15 -12.31 -19.60
CA ILE A 320 -0.15 -10.94 -20.00
C ILE A 320 1.03 -10.40 -20.83
N TYR A 321 2.25 -10.51 -20.32
CA TYR A 321 3.47 -10.05 -21.01
C TYR A 321 3.72 -10.78 -22.33
N ARG A 322 3.46 -12.11 -22.40
CA ARG A 322 3.51 -12.85 -23.68
C ARG A 322 2.49 -12.35 -24.69
N THR A 323 1.28 -12.02 -24.22
CA THR A 323 0.27 -11.47 -25.12
C THR A 323 0.72 -10.12 -25.70
N LEU A 324 1.38 -9.29 -24.91
CA LEU A 324 1.94 -8.04 -25.41
C LEU A 324 3.13 -8.25 -26.33
N ALA A 325 4.07 -9.16 -26.02
CA ALA A 325 5.19 -9.50 -26.87
C ALA A 325 4.74 -9.96 -28.26
N ASP A 326 3.68 -10.80 -28.30
CA ASP A 326 3.17 -11.37 -29.56
C ASP A 326 2.37 -10.36 -30.42
N PHE A 327 1.74 -9.35 -29.81
CA PHE A 327 0.69 -8.56 -30.46
C PHE A 327 0.77 -7.04 -30.28
N SER A 328 1.74 -6.51 -29.52
CA SER A 328 1.94 -5.07 -29.36
C SER A 328 2.87 -4.54 -30.45
N SER A 329 2.43 -3.52 -31.18
CA SER A 329 3.21 -2.87 -32.26
C SER A 329 3.80 -1.51 -31.87
N GLY A 330 3.91 -1.19 -30.56
CA GLY A 330 4.51 0.08 -30.13
C GLY A 330 3.87 0.65 -28.85
N GLU A 331 4.47 1.73 -28.35
CA GLU A 331 4.01 2.43 -27.16
C GLU A 331 2.66 3.11 -27.43
N SER A 332 1.62 2.70 -26.70
CA SER A 332 0.38 3.45 -26.62
C SER A 332 0.55 4.56 -25.56
N CYS A 333 0.60 5.79 -25.99
CA CYS A 333 0.68 6.95 -25.09
C CYS A 333 -0.71 7.62 -25.02
N ARG A 334 -1.69 6.97 -24.38
CA ARG A 334 -2.96 7.64 -24.07
C ARG A 334 -2.85 8.39 -22.74
N GLN A 335 -3.22 9.67 -22.78
CA GLN A 335 -3.26 10.52 -21.58
C GLN A 335 -4.48 10.27 -20.70
N LYS A 336 -5.49 9.51 -21.15
CA LYS A 336 -6.76 9.33 -20.41
C LYS A 336 -7.39 7.97 -20.70
N ILE A 337 -7.65 7.21 -19.64
CA ILE A 337 -8.33 5.91 -19.70
C ILE A 337 -9.79 6.12 -20.14
N SER A 338 -10.27 5.31 -21.10
CA SER A 338 -11.66 5.36 -21.55
C SER A 338 -12.62 4.89 -20.46
N GLN A 339 -13.74 5.59 -20.28
CA GLN A 339 -14.83 5.13 -19.39
C GLN A 339 -15.50 3.84 -19.87
N SER A 340 -15.30 3.44 -21.13
CA SER A 340 -15.78 2.15 -21.65
C SER A 340 -14.90 0.99 -21.23
N ASN A 341 -13.63 1.22 -20.83
CA ASN A 341 -12.67 0.21 -20.40
C ASN A 341 -13.29 -0.69 -19.31
N ARG A 342 -13.26 -2.00 -19.54
CA ARG A 342 -13.89 -2.99 -18.65
C ARG A 342 -13.20 -3.06 -17.28
N VAL A 343 -11.86 -2.92 -17.23
CA VAL A 343 -11.08 -2.91 -15.99
C VAL A 343 -11.41 -1.66 -15.17
N PHE A 344 -11.48 -0.50 -15.84
CA PHE A 344 -11.90 0.74 -15.18
C PHE A 344 -13.28 0.61 -14.51
N LYS A 345 -14.25 -0.01 -15.22
CA LYS A 345 -15.59 -0.27 -14.67
C LYS A 345 -15.56 -1.15 -13.43
N ALA A 346 -14.74 -2.21 -13.44
CA ALA A 346 -14.58 -3.10 -12.29
C ALA A 346 -13.98 -2.37 -11.08
N ILE A 347 -12.98 -1.48 -11.30
CA ILE A 347 -12.39 -0.70 -10.21
C ILE A 347 -13.34 0.38 -9.71
N CYS A 348 -14.18 0.98 -10.57
CA CYS A 348 -15.26 1.88 -10.13
C CYS A 348 -16.30 1.20 -9.22
N ALA A 349 -16.41 -0.13 -9.27
CA ALA A 349 -17.32 -0.93 -8.45
C ALA A 349 -16.62 -1.39 -7.15
N ASP A 350 -16.37 -0.45 -6.24
CA ASP A 350 -15.78 -0.71 -4.92
C ASP A 350 -14.39 -1.37 -4.99
N LEU A 351 -13.53 -0.88 -5.89
CA LEU A 351 -12.16 -1.37 -6.10
C LEU A 351 -12.12 -2.90 -6.31
N ASN A 352 -13.01 -3.45 -7.13
CA ASN A 352 -13.10 -4.89 -7.37
C ASN A 352 -11.91 -5.40 -8.19
N THR A 353 -10.75 -5.50 -7.53
CA THR A 353 -9.50 -5.97 -8.15
C THR A 353 -9.57 -7.42 -8.63
N PRO A 354 -10.24 -8.40 -7.96
CA PRO A 354 -10.39 -9.75 -8.49
C PRO A 354 -11.12 -9.78 -9.84
N GLU A 355 -12.19 -9.01 -9.99
CA GLU A 355 -12.91 -8.87 -11.27
C GLU A 355 -12.03 -8.21 -12.34
N ALA A 356 -11.32 -7.14 -11.97
CA ALA A 356 -10.38 -6.45 -12.85
C ALA A 356 -9.30 -7.39 -13.38
N LEU A 357 -8.68 -8.21 -12.53
CA LEU A 357 -7.69 -9.22 -12.91
C LEU A 357 -8.30 -10.29 -13.86
N SER A 358 -9.51 -10.76 -13.55
CA SER A 358 -10.24 -11.69 -14.42
C SER A 358 -10.50 -11.11 -15.82
N ILE A 359 -10.89 -9.83 -15.89
CA ILE A 359 -11.12 -9.11 -17.15
C ILE A 359 -9.82 -8.99 -17.95
N ILE A 360 -8.69 -8.65 -17.32
CA ILE A 360 -7.37 -8.60 -17.98
C ILE A 360 -7.06 -9.94 -18.68
N ILE A 361 -7.23 -11.05 -17.96
CA ILE A 361 -6.98 -12.39 -18.54
C ILE A 361 -7.96 -12.71 -19.70
N LYS A 362 -9.22 -12.25 -19.62
CA LYS A 362 -10.19 -12.39 -20.73
C LYS A 362 -9.76 -11.58 -21.95
N ILE A 363 -9.33 -10.33 -21.75
CA ILE A 363 -8.82 -9.47 -22.83
C ILE A 363 -7.63 -10.14 -23.53
N CYS A 364 -6.67 -10.72 -22.78
CA CYS A 364 -5.55 -11.45 -23.37
C CYS A 364 -6.01 -12.62 -24.26
N LYS A 365 -7.04 -13.36 -23.85
CA LYS A 365 -7.63 -14.43 -24.69
C LYS A 365 -8.31 -13.88 -25.95
N GLU A 366 -9.02 -12.76 -25.84
CA GLU A 366 -9.68 -12.10 -26.96
C GLU A 366 -8.65 -11.59 -27.99
N ILE A 367 -7.54 -10.98 -27.54
CA ILE A 367 -6.42 -10.53 -28.39
C ILE A 367 -5.87 -11.71 -29.21
N ARG A 368 -5.60 -12.84 -28.55
CA ARG A 368 -5.05 -14.04 -29.21
C ARG A 368 -6.02 -14.67 -30.21
N ASN A 369 -7.30 -14.63 -29.95
CA ASN A 369 -8.31 -15.28 -30.78
C ASN A 369 -8.85 -14.41 -31.94
N THR A 370 -8.67 -13.07 -31.85
CA THR A 370 -9.19 -12.19 -32.91
C THR A 370 -8.29 -12.17 -34.17
N LYS A 371 -8.92 -12.32 -35.35
CA LYS A 371 -8.22 -12.21 -36.62
C LYS A 371 -8.24 -10.79 -37.20
N LYS A 372 -9.10 -9.92 -36.69
CA LYS A 372 -9.27 -8.54 -37.17
C LYS A 372 -8.22 -7.61 -36.51
N SER A 373 -7.32 -7.09 -37.32
CA SER A 373 -6.21 -6.22 -36.81
C SER A 373 -6.70 -5.01 -36.04
N ALA A 374 -7.70 -4.28 -36.56
CA ALA A 374 -8.24 -3.09 -35.86
C ALA A 374 -8.80 -3.43 -34.46
N LEU A 375 -9.61 -4.51 -34.37
CA LEU A 375 -10.14 -4.94 -33.05
C LEU A 375 -9.04 -5.39 -32.11
N ARG A 376 -7.98 -6.02 -32.62
CA ARG A 376 -6.83 -6.44 -31.83
C ARG A 376 -6.12 -5.22 -31.22
N SER A 377 -5.91 -4.17 -32.01
CA SER A 377 -5.31 -2.94 -31.52
C SER A 377 -6.15 -2.27 -30.43
N GLU A 378 -7.47 -2.23 -30.59
CA GLU A 378 -8.38 -1.71 -29.55
C GLU A 378 -8.29 -2.51 -28.25
N LEU A 379 -8.22 -3.85 -28.34
CA LEU A 379 -8.09 -4.73 -27.17
C LEU A 379 -6.73 -4.60 -26.48
N VAL A 380 -5.63 -4.40 -27.24
CA VAL A 380 -4.30 -4.13 -26.68
C VAL A 380 -4.31 -2.81 -25.93
N GLU A 381 -4.90 -1.76 -26.49
CA GLU A 381 -5.05 -0.49 -25.79
C GLU A 381 -5.89 -0.62 -24.52
N GLU A 382 -7.01 -1.36 -24.58
CA GLU A 382 -7.84 -1.62 -23.41
C GLU A 382 -7.06 -2.37 -22.32
N LEU A 383 -6.22 -3.34 -22.70
CA LEU A 383 -5.34 -4.07 -21.79
C LEU A 383 -4.32 -3.15 -21.11
N LEU A 384 -3.60 -2.34 -21.89
CA LEU A 384 -2.58 -1.43 -21.38
C LEU A 384 -3.17 -0.39 -20.42
N ASP A 385 -4.28 0.25 -20.81
CA ASP A 385 -4.99 1.21 -19.99
C ASP A 385 -5.46 0.59 -18.67
N GLY A 386 -6.12 -0.57 -18.73
CA GLY A 386 -6.63 -1.27 -17.55
C GLY A 386 -5.52 -1.76 -16.63
N ALA A 387 -4.44 -2.29 -17.18
CA ALA A 387 -3.29 -2.74 -16.41
C ALA A 387 -2.55 -1.58 -15.73
N SER A 388 -2.43 -0.42 -16.40
CA SER A 388 -1.81 0.77 -15.83
C SER A 388 -2.57 1.30 -14.60
N LEU A 389 -3.89 1.20 -14.60
CA LEU A 389 -4.74 1.55 -13.45
C LEU A 389 -4.43 0.66 -12.24
N LEU A 390 -4.12 -0.61 -12.47
CA LEU A 390 -3.69 -1.53 -11.43
C LEU A 390 -2.19 -1.41 -11.10
N GLY A 391 -1.44 -0.58 -11.82
CA GLY A 391 0.00 -0.36 -11.63
C GLY A 391 0.88 -1.47 -12.22
N PHE A 392 0.41 -2.17 -13.25
CA PHE A 392 1.12 -3.21 -13.98
C PHE A 392 1.68 -2.72 -15.31
N LEU A 393 2.47 -3.58 -15.95
CA LEU A 393 3.05 -3.43 -17.28
C LEU A 393 3.98 -2.22 -17.39
N LYS A 394 4.82 -2.05 -16.37
CA LYS A 394 5.86 -1.03 -16.33
C LYS A 394 7.11 -1.43 -17.11
N GLU A 395 7.36 -2.75 -17.20
CA GLU A 395 8.49 -3.30 -17.92
C GLU A 395 8.14 -3.52 -19.38
N LYS A 396 9.19 -3.54 -20.23
CA LYS A 396 9.03 -4.05 -21.60
C LYS A 396 8.94 -5.57 -21.57
N PRO A 397 8.15 -6.20 -22.48
CA PRO A 397 8.07 -7.65 -22.50
C PRO A 397 9.41 -8.37 -22.58
N GLU A 398 10.38 -7.81 -23.35
CA GLU A 398 11.72 -8.37 -23.49
C GLU A 398 12.50 -8.33 -22.18
N SER A 399 12.35 -7.26 -21.38
CA SER A 399 12.98 -7.13 -20.06
C SER A 399 12.34 -8.06 -19.04
N TRP A 400 11.00 -8.21 -19.08
CA TRP A 400 10.26 -9.08 -18.18
C TRP A 400 10.76 -10.52 -18.18
N PHE A 401 10.97 -11.10 -19.37
CA PHE A 401 11.44 -12.50 -19.49
C PHE A 401 12.93 -12.68 -19.24
N LYS A 402 13.71 -11.61 -19.15
CA LYS A 402 15.12 -11.63 -18.72
C LYS A 402 15.30 -11.57 -17.20
N THR A 403 14.25 -11.15 -16.47
CA THR A 403 14.26 -11.08 -15.01
C THR A 403 13.88 -12.44 -14.43
N SER A 404 14.86 -13.23 -14.01
CA SER A 404 14.69 -14.61 -13.54
C SER A 404 14.19 -14.72 -12.11
N ASP A 405 13.29 -15.70 -11.84
CA ASP A 405 12.93 -16.18 -10.49
C ASP A 405 14.00 -17.06 -9.83
N THR A 406 15.07 -17.33 -10.53
CA THR A 406 16.20 -18.10 -10.03
C THR A 406 17.44 -17.21 -9.99
N VAL A 407 17.59 -16.49 -8.89
CA VAL A 407 18.91 -16.04 -8.46
C VAL A 407 19.70 -17.26 -8.04
N ALA A 408 20.13 -18.03 -9.04
CA ALA A 408 21.20 -18.97 -8.98
C ALA A 408 22.15 -18.64 -10.13
N SER A 409 22.95 -17.56 -9.91
CA SER A 409 24.35 -17.53 -10.31
C SER A 409 24.73 -17.64 -11.80
N ILE A 410 24.06 -16.92 -12.71
CA ILE A 410 24.82 -16.47 -13.89
C ILE A 410 24.53 -14.98 -14.04
N GLU A 411 25.54 -14.13 -13.94
CA GLU A 411 25.44 -12.73 -14.30
C GLU A 411 25.13 -12.61 -15.80
N GLU A 412 24.27 -11.63 -16.18
CA GLU A 412 23.91 -11.40 -17.59
C GLU A 412 25.15 -11.34 -18.51
N GLY A 413 26.25 -10.77 -18.00
CA GLY A 413 27.54 -10.76 -18.69
C GLY A 413 28.11 -12.16 -19.01
N GLU A 414 27.89 -13.15 -18.15
CA GLU A 414 28.30 -14.54 -18.39
C GLU A 414 27.41 -15.22 -19.44
N ILE A 415 26.10 -14.90 -19.44
CA ILE A 415 25.16 -15.39 -20.46
C ILE A 415 25.53 -14.83 -21.83
N MET A 416 25.77 -13.52 -21.92
CA MET A 416 26.17 -12.88 -23.17
C MET A 416 27.50 -13.45 -23.70
N LYS A 417 28.47 -13.70 -22.83
CA LYS A 417 29.70 -14.35 -23.21
C LYS A 417 29.48 -15.76 -23.77
N CYS A 418 28.60 -16.55 -23.17
CA CYS A 418 28.25 -17.88 -23.69
C CYS A 418 27.55 -17.78 -25.05
N ILE A 419 26.73 -16.77 -25.28
CA ILE A 419 26.08 -16.50 -26.57
C ILE A 419 27.10 -16.13 -27.62
N GLU A 420 28.07 -15.29 -27.30
CA GLU A 420 29.19 -14.94 -28.21
C GLU A 420 30.01 -16.17 -28.54
N GLU A 421 30.43 -16.97 -27.57
CA GLU A 421 31.17 -18.23 -27.77
C GLU A 421 30.41 -19.21 -28.67
N ARG A 422 29.06 -19.32 -28.47
CA ARG A 422 28.21 -20.16 -29.31
C ARG A 422 28.14 -19.63 -30.74
N ASN A 423 27.97 -18.35 -30.93
CA ASN A 423 27.90 -17.74 -32.25
C ASN A 423 29.23 -17.87 -33.01
N GLU A 424 30.35 -17.78 -32.33
CA GLU A 424 31.67 -18.01 -32.91
C GLU A 424 31.86 -19.48 -33.28
N ALA A 425 31.42 -20.40 -32.41
CA ALA A 425 31.45 -21.85 -32.74
C ALA A 425 30.60 -22.15 -33.98
N ARG A 426 29.43 -21.54 -34.15
CA ARG A 426 28.58 -21.69 -35.36
C ARG A 426 29.25 -21.13 -36.61
N LYS A 427 29.89 -19.94 -36.53
CA LYS A 427 30.67 -19.36 -37.64
C LYS A 427 31.80 -20.28 -38.10
N ASN A 428 32.43 -20.95 -37.13
CA ASN A 428 33.52 -21.87 -37.38
C ASN A 428 33.06 -23.31 -37.71
N LYS A 429 31.74 -23.51 -37.94
CA LYS A 429 31.08 -24.79 -38.24
C LYS A 429 31.29 -25.86 -37.17
N ASN A 430 31.66 -25.47 -35.93
CA ASN A 430 31.73 -26.34 -34.77
C ASN A 430 30.39 -26.47 -34.09
N PHE A 431 29.44 -27.16 -34.75
CA PHE A 431 28.09 -27.33 -34.26
C PHE A 431 28.01 -28.10 -32.94
N LYS A 432 28.95 -29.02 -32.70
CA LYS A 432 29.00 -29.79 -31.48
C LYS A 432 29.23 -28.88 -30.25
N LEU A 433 30.15 -27.92 -30.36
CA LEU A 433 30.39 -26.96 -29.28
C LEU A 433 29.21 -26.00 -29.10
N ALA A 434 28.60 -25.56 -30.21
CA ALA A 434 27.41 -24.68 -30.16
C ALA A 434 26.24 -25.35 -29.44
N ASP A 435 26.00 -26.64 -29.69
CA ASP A 435 24.95 -27.41 -29.01
C ASP A 435 25.27 -27.64 -27.52
N GLN A 436 26.55 -27.97 -27.21
CA GLN A 436 26.97 -28.09 -25.80
C GLN A 436 26.75 -26.80 -24.99
N ILE A 437 27.03 -25.63 -25.59
CA ILE A 437 26.79 -24.34 -24.94
C ILE A 437 25.29 -24.11 -24.74
N ARG A 438 24.47 -24.40 -25.77
CA ARG A 438 22.99 -24.29 -25.67
C ARG A 438 22.48 -25.21 -24.57
N ASP A 439 22.88 -26.46 -24.51
CA ASP A 439 22.43 -27.44 -23.53
C ASP A 439 22.88 -27.08 -22.12
N ARG A 440 24.10 -26.51 -21.97
CA ARG A 440 24.61 -25.97 -20.72
C ARG A 440 23.73 -24.80 -20.20
N LEU A 441 23.32 -23.89 -21.09
CA LEU A 441 22.42 -22.78 -20.73
C LEU A 441 21.01 -23.32 -20.44
N ALA A 442 20.51 -24.27 -21.25
CA ALA A 442 19.21 -24.90 -21.02
C ALA A 442 19.15 -25.66 -19.67
N SER A 443 20.22 -26.32 -19.25
CA SER A 443 20.30 -26.97 -17.92
C SER A 443 20.22 -26.00 -16.76
N ARG A 444 20.44 -24.70 -17.04
CA ARG A 444 20.32 -23.59 -16.08
C ARG A 444 19.05 -22.76 -16.31
N ASN A 445 18.06 -23.36 -16.99
CA ASN A 445 16.77 -22.74 -17.35
C ASN A 445 16.89 -21.50 -18.24
N ILE A 446 17.93 -21.40 -19.09
CA ILE A 446 18.11 -20.32 -20.04
C ILE A 446 17.86 -20.87 -21.46
N LEU A 447 16.87 -20.30 -22.14
CA LEU A 447 16.51 -20.63 -23.53
C LEU A 447 17.07 -19.58 -24.48
N LEU A 448 17.74 -20.03 -25.54
CA LEU A 448 18.24 -19.15 -26.60
C LEU A 448 17.23 -19.07 -27.73
N LYS A 449 16.97 -17.85 -28.21
CA LYS A 449 16.14 -17.54 -29.38
C LYS A 449 17.01 -16.95 -30.48
N ASP A 450 17.17 -17.71 -31.56
CA ASP A 450 17.89 -17.22 -32.74
C ASP A 450 16.93 -16.38 -33.61
N GLY A 451 17.33 -15.16 -33.95
CA GLY A 451 16.57 -14.23 -34.78
C GLY A 451 17.43 -13.60 -35.88
N PRO A 452 16.82 -12.82 -36.81
CA PRO A 452 17.56 -12.16 -37.91
C PRO A 452 18.63 -11.17 -37.43
N GLU A 453 18.42 -10.58 -36.24
CA GLU A 453 19.31 -9.59 -35.64
C GLU A 453 20.33 -10.20 -34.65
N GLY A 454 20.27 -11.51 -34.41
CA GLY A 454 21.15 -12.22 -33.47
C GLY A 454 20.45 -13.26 -32.61
N THR A 455 21.19 -13.73 -31.59
CA THR A 455 20.65 -14.66 -30.60
C THR A 455 20.27 -13.89 -29.36
N ASP A 456 18.98 -13.93 -28.99
CA ASP A 456 18.45 -13.44 -27.72
C ASP A 456 18.21 -14.61 -26.75
N TRP A 457 17.91 -14.32 -25.49
CA TRP A 457 17.72 -15.34 -24.48
C TRP A 457 16.57 -14.99 -23.51
N GLU A 458 15.97 -16.02 -22.95
CA GLU A 458 14.99 -15.89 -21.86
C GLU A 458 15.12 -17.07 -20.90
N PHE A 459 14.53 -16.97 -19.72
CA PHE A 459 14.44 -18.10 -18.83
C PHE A 459 13.31 -19.06 -19.23
N ALA A 460 13.58 -20.37 -19.14
CA ALA A 460 12.57 -21.41 -19.41
C ALA A 460 11.42 -21.33 -18.39
N GLU A 461 10.19 -21.57 -18.85
CA GLU A 461 9.05 -21.76 -17.94
C GLU A 461 9.26 -23.04 -17.09
N LYS A 462 8.93 -22.95 -15.80
CA LYS A 462 8.79 -24.11 -14.91
C LYS A 462 7.40 -24.73 -15.05
#